data_9ef82e4368b3fbcb4d57a293b3591c6c
#
_entry.id   9ef82e4368b3fbcb4d57a293b3591c6c
#
_cell.length_a   1.000
_cell.length_b   1.000
_cell.length_c   1.000
_cell.angle_alpha   90.00
_cell.angle_beta   90.00
_cell.angle_gamma   90.00
#
_symmetry.space_group_name_H-M   'P 1'
#
loop_
_entity.id
_entity.type
_entity.pdbx_description
1 polymer ?
#
loop_
_entity_poly.entity_id
_entity_poly.type
_entity_poly.pdbx_seq_one_letter_code
_entity_poly.pdbx_strand_id
1 'polypeptide(L)'
;MDKFTSEKRSKIMSAIHSRDTLPEIAVRKWLFANGYRFRVCDKRVVGHPDIVLPRLKTLIEIRGCFWHHHGWRWDGRKLVQAAECPQATAPKTNRAFWKAKFRRNVRRDQEHERLWSEQGWNVVVIWECALKTVAEREKTFALVSKWLRDIGKAGG
;
A
#
# COMPACT_ATOMS: atom_id res chain seq x y z
N MET A 1 15.45 -3.43 -25.14
CA MET A 1 16.30 -4.56 -24.82
C MET A 1 16.36 -4.77 -23.31
N ASP A 2 16.07 -5.98 -22.88
CA ASP A 2 16.03 -6.30 -21.46
C ASP A 2 17.46 -6.41 -20.92
N LYS A 3 17.78 -5.62 -19.89
CA LYS A 3 19.15 -5.56 -19.33
C LYS A 3 19.53 -6.80 -18.50
N PHE A 4 18.61 -7.72 -18.26
CA PHE A 4 18.84 -8.86 -17.38
C PHE A 4 18.44 -10.19 -18.01
N THR A 5 19.25 -11.22 -17.77
CA THR A 5 18.90 -12.61 -18.12
C THR A 5 17.71 -13.08 -17.29
N SER A 6 17.01 -14.10 -17.78
CA SER A 6 15.87 -14.71 -17.06
C SER A 6 16.23 -15.15 -15.63
N GLU A 7 17.43 -15.75 -15.46
CA GLU A 7 17.92 -16.17 -14.15
C GLU A 7 18.17 -15.00 -13.20
N LYS A 8 18.81 -13.93 -13.72
CA LYS A 8 19.08 -12.73 -12.93
C LYS A 8 17.78 -12.03 -12.52
N ARG A 9 16.79 -12.01 -13.42
CA ARG A 9 15.46 -11.48 -13.12
C ARG A 9 14.76 -12.32 -12.05
N SER A 10 14.82 -13.65 -12.15
CA SER A 10 14.26 -14.56 -11.14
C SER A 10 14.87 -14.33 -9.76
N LYS A 11 16.20 -14.15 -9.68
CA LYS A 11 16.90 -13.83 -8.44
C LYS A 11 16.48 -12.48 -7.86
N ILE A 12 16.35 -11.45 -8.71
CA ILE A 12 15.89 -10.13 -8.29
C ILE A 12 14.47 -10.23 -7.73
N MET A 13 13.56 -10.92 -8.42
CA MET A 13 12.18 -11.09 -8.00
C MET A 13 12.06 -11.90 -6.70
N SER A 14 12.88 -12.93 -6.50
CA SER A 14 12.90 -13.72 -5.27
C SER A 14 13.48 -12.95 -4.07
N ALA A 15 14.32 -11.95 -4.32
CA ALA A 15 14.85 -11.06 -3.27
C ALA A 15 13.89 -9.95 -2.84
N ILE A 16 12.79 -9.74 -3.57
CA ILE A 16 11.76 -8.77 -3.20
C ILE A 16 10.88 -9.37 -2.11
N HIS A 17 10.98 -8.81 -0.91
CA HIS A 17 10.16 -9.22 0.22
C HIS A 17 8.73 -8.68 0.07
N SER A 18 7.74 -9.54 0.33
CA SER A 18 6.32 -9.17 0.32
C SER A 18 5.88 -8.47 1.61
N ARG A 19 6.72 -8.47 2.63
CA ARG A 19 6.47 -7.87 3.96
C ARG A 19 7.79 -7.39 4.57
N ASP A 20 7.68 -6.57 5.61
CA ASP A 20 8.84 -5.97 6.30
C ASP A 20 9.73 -5.14 5.35
N THR A 21 9.09 -4.46 4.38
CA THR A 21 9.77 -3.54 3.48
C THR A 21 10.25 -2.31 4.23
N LEU A 22 11.22 -1.58 3.67
CA LEU A 22 11.73 -0.34 4.28
C LEU A 22 10.62 0.70 4.53
N PRO A 23 9.68 0.95 3.58
CA PRO A 23 8.55 1.83 3.85
C PRO A 23 7.67 1.37 5.01
N GLU A 24 7.35 0.07 5.09
CA GLU A 24 6.56 -0.49 6.19
C GLU A 24 7.26 -0.29 7.54
N ILE A 25 8.56 -0.59 7.62
CA ILE A 25 9.36 -0.41 8.84
C ILE A 25 9.40 1.06 9.25
N ALA A 26 9.54 1.98 8.31
CA ALA A 26 9.54 3.41 8.60
C ALA A 26 8.22 3.86 9.24
N VAL A 27 7.08 3.41 8.71
CA VAL A 27 5.76 3.71 9.26
C VAL A 27 5.59 3.12 10.66
N ARG A 28 6.00 1.86 10.86
CA ARG A 28 5.92 1.20 12.17
C ARG A 28 6.74 1.93 13.24
N LYS A 29 7.97 2.31 12.92
CA LYS A 29 8.83 3.06 13.83
C LYS A 29 8.23 4.40 14.20
N TRP A 30 7.70 5.12 13.23
CA TRP A 30 7.03 6.39 13.46
C TRP A 30 5.80 6.23 14.35
N LEU A 31 4.92 5.26 14.06
CA LEU A 31 3.75 4.99 14.89
C LEU A 31 4.13 4.67 16.33
N PHE A 32 5.09 3.78 16.53
CA PHE A 32 5.53 3.39 17.87
C PHE A 32 6.13 4.57 18.65
N ALA A 33 6.95 5.39 17.99
CA ALA A 33 7.55 6.58 18.58
C ALA A 33 6.49 7.63 18.98
N ASN A 34 5.35 7.64 18.31
CA ASN A 34 4.23 8.55 18.62
C ASN A 34 3.17 7.92 19.54
N GLY A 35 3.50 6.83 20.21
CA GLY A 35 2.65 6.22 21.22
C GLY A 35 1.55 5.30 20.72
N TYR A 36 1.47 5.06 19.40
CA TYR A 36 0.49 4.12 18.85
C TYR A 36 0.92 2.68 19.08
N ARG A 37 -0.04 1.82 19.39
CA ARG A 37 0.14 0.39 19.49
C ARG A 37 -0.64 -0.29 18.40
N PHE A 38 -0.01 -1.23 17.72
CA PHE A 38 -0.52 -1.85 16.51
C PHE A 38 -0.16 -3.34 16.41
N ARG A 39 -0.84 -4.02 15.50
CA ARG A 39 -0.53 -5.38 15.06
C ARG A 39 -0.08 -5.35 13.62
N VAL A 40 0.76 -6.29 13.25
CA VAL A 40 1.36 -6.39 11.91
C VAL A 40 0.82 -7.63 11.22
N CYS A 41 0.35 -7.48 9.98
CA CYS A 41 -0.16 -8.59 9.16
C CYS A 41 -1.16 -9.48 9.91
N ASP A 42 -2.13 -8.86 10.58
CA ASP A 42 -3.10 -9.58 11.41
C ASP A 42 -4.01 -10.45 10.56
N LYS A 43 -3.84 -11.76 10.67
CA LYS A 43 -4.60 -12.76 9.90
C LYS A 43 -6.10 -12.82 10.26
N ARG A 44 -6.52 -12.17 11.34
CA ARG A 44 -7.93 -12.09 11.73
C ARG A 44 -8.70 -11.07 10.91
N VAL A 45 -8.00 -10.18 10.23
CA VAL A 45 -8.60 -9.20 9.32
C VAL A 45 -8.44 -9.69 7.89
N VAL A 46 -9.53 -9.69 7.12
CA VAL A 46 -9.50 -10.10 5.70
C VAL A 46 -8.43 -9.31 4.94
N GLY A 47 -7.72 -9.97 4.03
CA GLY A 47 -6.65 -9.34 3.25
C GLY A 47 -5.34 -9.13 4.00
N HIS A 48 -5.26 -9.44 5.29
CA HIS A 48 -4.07 -9.31 6.14
C HIS A 48 -3.39 -7.95 5.98
N PRO A 49 -4.06 -6.84 6.36
CA PRO A 49 -3.50 -5.50 6.19
C PRO A 49 -2.15 -5.35 6.91
N ASP A 50 -1.30 -4.48 6.39
CA ASP A 50 0.06 -4.33 6.89
C ASP A 50 0.09 -3.93 8.37
N ILE A 51 -0.79 -3.01 8.77
CA ILE A 51 -0.86 -2.50 10.14
C ILE A 51 -2.32 -2.39 10.57
N VAL A 52 -2.60 -2.88 11.78
CA VAL A 52 -3.91 -2.76 12.42
C VAL A 52 -3.76 -1.96 13.71
N LEU A 53 -4.53 -0.88 13.83
CA LEU A 53 -4.65 -0.07 15.05
C LEU A 53 -6.01 -0.39 15.71
N PRO A 54 -6.08 -1.38 16.62
CA PRO A 54 -7.37 -1.87 17.14
C PRO A 54 -8.15 -0.78 17.90
N ARG A 55 -7.46 0.03 18.69
CA ARG A 55 -8.10 1.09 19.49
C ARG A 55 -8.80 2.15 18.65
N LEU A 56 -8.28 2.40 17.45
CA LEU A 56 -8.82 3.39 16.51
C LEU A 56 -9.70 2.76 15.44
N LYS A 57 -9.88 1.44 15.48
CA LYS A 57 -10.58 0.72 14.42
C LYS A 57 -10.05 1.10 13.03
N THR A 58 -8.73 1.14 12.89
CA THR A 58 -8.03 1.67 11.71
C THR A 58 -7.06 0.67 11.14
N LEU A 59 -7.03 0.58 9.82
CA LEU A 59 -6.06 -0.21 9.05
C LEU A 59 -5.16 0.74 8.27
N ILE A 60 -3.87 0.42 8.21
CA ILE A 60 -2.90 1.14 7.36
C ILE A 60 -2.27 0.14 6.40
N GLU A 61 -2.39 0.45 5.11
CA GLU A 61 -1.76 -0.27 4.03
C GLU A 61 -0.62 0.56 3.46
N ILE A 62 0.55 -0.04 3.31
CA ILE A 62 1.70 0.58 2.65
C ILE A 62 1.88 -0.11 1.30
N ARG A 63 1.59 0.61 0.22
CA ARG A 63 1.57 0.04 -1.12
C ARG A 63 2.76 0.48 -1.95
N GLY A 64 3.45 -0.50 -2.56
CA GLY A 64 4.44 -0.25 -3.58
C GLY A 64 3.78 0.25 -4.86
N CYS A 65 4.27 1.34 -5.41
CA CYS A 65 3.64 2.01 -6.56
C CYS A 65 3.59 1.13 -7.80
N PHE A 66 4.64 0.35 -8.05
CA PHE A 66 4.69 -0.56 -9.18
C PHE A 66 3.69 -1.73 -9.03
N TRP A 67 3.74 -2.44 -7.91
CA TRP A 67 2.96 -3.66 -7.70
C TRP A 67 1.46 -3.43 -7.59
N HIS A 68 1.07 -2.33 -6.96
CA HIS A 68 -0.33 -1.93 -6.77
C HIS A 68 -0.81 -0.94 -7.82
N HIS A 69 0.01 -0.67 -8.82
CA HIS A 69 -0.29 0.18 -9.97
C HIS A 69 -0.85 1.54 -9.57
N HIS A 70 -0.08 2.29 -8.82
CA HIS A 70 -0.47 3.58 -8.26
C HIS A 70 -1.02 4.54 -9.31
N GLY A 71 -2.15 5.15 -9.00
CA GLY A 71 -2.84 6.05 -9.91
C GLY A 71 -3.86 5.37 -10.83
N TRP A 72 -3.98 4.06 -10.77
CA TRP A 72 -4.93 3.30 -11.57
C TRP A 72 -6.04 2.71 -10.70
N ARG A 73 -7.23 2.57 -11.27
CA ARG A 73 -8.37 1.95 -10.61
C ARG A 73 -9.17 1.10 -11.61
N TRP A 74 -9.93 0.16 -11.08
CA TRP A 74 -10.88 -0.64 -11.85
C TRP A 74 -12.23 0.06 -11.85
N ASP A 75 -12.80 0.32 -13.04
CA ASP A 75 -14.09 1.00 -13.20
C ASP A 75 -15.29 0.04 -13.32
N GLY A 76 -15.05 -1.26 -13.18
CA GLY A 76 -16.03 -2.32 -13.41
C GLY A 76 -15.85 -3.06 -14.74
N ARG A 77 -15.10 -2.48 -15.66
CA ARG A 77 -14.85 -3.03 -16.99
C ARG A 77 -13.36 -3.11 -17.34
N LYS A 78 -12.61 -2.06 -17.00
CA LYS A 78 -11.20 -1.92 -17.36
C LYS A 78 -10.43 -1.12 -16.32
N LEU A 79 -9.12 -1.16 -16.41
CA LEU A 79 -8.26 -0.23 -15.66
C LEU A 79 -8.32 1.15 -16.32
N VAL A 80 -8.55 2.17 -15.48
CA VAL A 80 -8.54 3.58 -15.89
C VAL A 80 -7.50 4.33 -15.05
N GLN A 81 -6.79 5.24 -15.70
CA GLN A 81 -5.81 6.08 -15.01
C GLN A 81 -6.53 7.25 -14.35
N ALA A 82 -6.37 7.37 -13.03
CA ALA A 82 -6.94 8.45 -12.23
C ALA A 82 -5.90 9.50 -11.82
N ALA A 83 -4.63 9.09 -11.76
CA ALA A 83 -3.50 9.97 -11.41
C ALA A 83 -2.22 9.45 -12.07
N GLU A 84 -1.19 10.27 -12.12
CA GLU A 84 0.12 9.87 -12.62
C GLU A 84 1.09 9.58 -11.47
N CYS A 85 1.86 8.50 -11.62
CA CYS A 85 2.98 8.18 -10.73
C CYS A 85 4.12 7.62 -11.58
N PRO A 86 5.28 8.29 -11.62
CA PRO A 86 6.43 7.80 -12.40
C PRO A 86 6.93 6.41 -11.99
N GLN A 87 6.69 6.03 -10.74
CA GLN A 87 7.09 4.72 -10.21
C GLN A 87 6.14 3.59 -10.59
N ALA A 88 4.96 3.90 -11.11
CA ALA A 88 3.96 2.93 -11.55
C ALA A 88 4.01 2.65 -13.07
N THR A 89 5.15 2.87 -13.70
CA THR A 89 5.34 2.64 -15.14
C THR A 89 5.29 1.16 -15.47
N ALA A 90 4.43 0.79 -16.41
CA ALA A 90 4.32 -0.59 -16.88
C ALA A 90 5.54 -1.02 -17.69
N PRO A 91 6.02 -2.28 -17.53
CA PRO A 91 7.10 -2.81 -18.34
C PRO A 91 6.77 -2.84 -19.83
N LYS A 92 7.77 -2.61 -20.67
CA LYS A 92 7.62 -2.62 -22.13
C LYS A 92 7.55 -4.02 -22.72
N THR A 93 8.09 -5.03 -22.02
CA THR A 93 8.08 -6.44 -22.40
C THR A 93 7.02 -7.21 -21.60
N ASN A 94 6.53 -8.34 -22.12
CA ASN A 94 5.48 -9.15 -21.50
C ASN A 94 4.23 -8.32 -21.10
N ARG A 95 3.83 -7.43 -21.98
CA ARG A 95 2.75 -6.46 -21.68
C ARG A 95 1.44 -7.14 -21.27
N ALA A 96 1.06 -8.21 -21.92
CA ALA A 96 -0.17 -8.95 -21.60
C ALA A 96 -0.13 -9.55 -20.19
N PHE A 97 1.00 -10.13 -19.78
CA PHE A 97 1.21 -10.66 -18.46
C PHE A 97 1.08 -9.57 -17.38
N TRP A 98 1.77 -8.45 -17.55
CA TRP A 98 1.75 -7.35 -16.60
C TRP A 98 0.39 -6.67 -16.51
N LYS A 99 -0.29 -6.48 -17.66
CA LYS A 99 -1.64 -5.95 -17.71
C LYS A 99 -2.62 -6.80 -16.90
N ALA A 100 -2.55 -8.12 -17.06
CA ALA A 100 -3.38 -9.06 -16.31
C ALA A 100 -3.05 -9.03 -14.81
N LYS A 101 -1.77 -8.97 -14.46
CA LYS A 101 -1.31 -8.92 -13.07
C LYS A 101 -1.74 -7.63 -12.37
N PHE A 102 -1.54 -6.48 -12.98
CA PHE A 102 -1.98 -5.19 -12.43
C PHE A 102 -3.50 -5.14 -12.26
N ARG A 103 -4.24 -5.63 -13.24
CA ARG A 103 -5.70 -5.73 -13.13
C ARG A 103 -6.14 -6.55 -11.92
N ARG A 104 -5.54 -7.71 -11.71
CA ARG A 104 -5.84 -8.54 -10.53
C ARG A 104 -5.49 -7.82 -9.23
N ASN A 105 -4.33 -7.19 -9.15
CA ASN A 105 -3.88 -6.51 -7.95
C ASN A 105 -4.79 -5.31 -7.62
N VAL A 106 -5.11 -4.47 -8.58
CA VAL A 106 -5.99 -3.31 -8.38
C VAL A 106 -7.39 -3.75 -7.95
N ARG A 107 -7.96 -4.76 -8.61
CA ARG A 107 -9.28 -5.30 -8.24
C ARG A 107 -9.30 -5.87 -6.84
N ARG A 108 -8.29 -6.65 -6.49
CA ARG A 108 -8.14 -7.22 -5.14
C ARG A 108 -8.04 -6.11 -4.09
N ASP A 109 -7.22 -5.10 -4.32
CA ASP A 109 -7.05 -4.00 -3.38
C ASP A 109 -8.36 -3.22 -3.17
N GLN A 110 -9.10 -2.93 -4.23
CA GLN A 110 -10.41 -2.28 -4.14
C GLN A 110 -11.43 -3.15 -3.41
N GLU A 111 -11.42 -4.46 -3.62
CA GLU A 111 -12.30 -5.39 -2.92
C GLU A 111 -11.97 -5.44 -1.43
N HIS A 112 -10.71 -5.48 -1.05
CA HIS A 112 -10.31 -5.41 0.36
C HIS A 112 -10.77 -4.11 1.01
N GLU A 113 -10.56 -2.97 0.36
CA GLU A 113 -11.02 -1.66 0.85
C GLU A 113 -12.54 -1.64 1.05
N ARG A 114 -13.29 -2.20 0.11
CA ARG A 114 -14.75 -2.32 0.21
C ARG A 114 -15.15 -3.14 1.44
N LEU A 115 -14.57 -4.33 1.60
CA LEU A 115 -14.85 -5.23 2.74
C LEU A 115 -14.48 -4.58 4.08
N TRP A 116 -13.33 -3.91 4.16
CA TRP A 116 -12.91 -3.22 5.38
C TRP A 116 -13.88 -2.09 5.74
N SER A 117 -14.29 -1.31 4.75
CA SER A 117 -15.26 -0.24 4.94
C SER A 117 -16.61 -0.78 5.44
N GLU A 118 -17.10 -1.86 4.85
CA GLU A 118 -18.34 -2.53 5.29
C GLU A 118 -18.25 -3.07 6.71
N GLN A 119 -17.06 -3.50 7.14
CA GLN A 119 -16.80 -3.97 8.50
C GLN A 119 -16.57 -2.85 9.50
N GLY A 120 -16.67 -1.60 9.07
CA GLY A 120 -16.52 -0.42 9.92
C GLY A 120 -15.08 0.01 10.20
N TRP A 121 -14.11 -0.49 9.44
CA TRP A 121 -12.73 -0.05 9.56
C TRP A 121 -12.50 1.29 8.86
N ASN A 122 -11.72 2.14 9.51
CA ASN A 122 -11.09 3.27 8.83
C ASN A 122 -9.85 2.77 8.08
N VAL A 123 -9.64 3.21 6.86
CA VAL A 123 -8.54 2.72 6.01
C VAL A 123 -7.67 3.87 5.57
N VAL A 124 -6.37 3.75 5.81
CA VAL A 124 -5.33 4.66 5.29
C VAL A 124 -4.45 3.89 4.34
N VAL A 125 -4.30 4.39 3.13
CA VAL A 125 -3.35 3.86 2.15
C VAL A 125 -2.19 4.85 2.04
N ILE A 126 -0.98 4.36 2.32
CA ILE A 126 0.26 5.13 2.15
C ILE A 126 1.02 4.53 0.98
N TRP A 127 1.26 5.34 -0.04
CA TRP A 127 2.03 4.92 -1.19
C TRP A 127 3.52 5.09 -0.97
N GLU A 128 4.31 4.18 -1.48
CA GLU A 128 5.77 4.18 -1.38
C GLU A 128 6.40 5.51 -1.80
N CYS A 129 5.90 6.14 -2.87
CA CYS A 129 6.38 7.44 -3.34
C CYS A 129 6.21 8.55 -2.30
N ALA A 130 5.22 8.46 -1.44
CA ALA A 130 4.99 9.42 -0.35
C ALA A 130 5.94 9.22 0.86
N LEU A 131 6.78 8.21 0.83
CA LEU A 131 7.76 7.89 1.87
C LEU A 131 9.22 7.94 1.36
N LYS A 132 9.42 8.32 0.12
CA LYS A 132 10.71 8.19 -0.57
C LYS A 132 11.78 9.14 -0.05
N THR A 133 11.43 10.39 0.14
CA THR A 133 12.35 11.41 0.68
C THR A 133 11.99 11.78 2.11
N VAL A 134 12.93 12.37 2.85
CA VAL A 134 12.67 12.87 4.22
C VAL A 134 11.51 13.87 4.22
N ALA A 135 11.52 14.82 3.28
CA ALA A 135 10.47 15.84 3.17
C ALA A 135 9.09 15.22 2.90
N GLU A 136 9.00 14.27 2.00
CA GLU A 136 7.76 13.56 1.69
C GLU A 136 7.26 12.73 2.88
N ARG A 137 8.16 12.04 3.58
CA ARG A 137 7.82 11.29 4.80
C ARG A 137 7.26 12.20 5.89
N GLU A 138 7.92 13.31 6.17
CA GLU A 138 7.47 14.27 7.18
C GLU A 138 6.08 14.80 6.86
N LYS A 139 5.83 15.18 5.61
CA LYS A 139 4.53 15.63 5.13
C LYS A 139 3.46 14.54 5.30
N THR A 140 3.77 13.32 4.88
CA THR A 140 2.87 12.16 4.97
C THR A 140 2.54 11.85 6.43
N PHE A 141 3.54 11.79 7.29
CA PHE A 141 3.35 11.50 8.71
C PHE A 141 2.54 12.59 9.41
N ALA A 142 2.73 13.85 9.06
CA ALA A 142 1.92 14.96 9.57
C ALA A 142 0.44 14.79 9.20
N LEU A 143 0.14 14.44 7.95
CA LEU A 143 -1.23 14.17 7.48
C LEU A 143 -1.85 12.97 8.20
N VAL A 144 -1.14 11.86 8.29
CA VAL A 144 -1.60 10.65 8.98
C VAL A 144 -1.82 10.92 10.46
N SER A 145 -0.92 11.65 11.11
CA SER A 145 -1.03 12.03 12.52
C SER A 145 -2.31 12.84 12.78
N LYS A 146 -2.57 13.85 11.95
CA LYS A 146 -3.81 14.65 12.05
C LYS A 146 -5.05 13.76 11.91
N TRP A 147 -5.05 12.91 10.92
CA TRP A 147 -6.17 12.01 10.62
C TRP A 147 -6.44 11.02 11.77
N LEU A 148 -5.39 10.41 12.33
CA LEU A 148 -5.52 9.50 13.47
C LEU A 148 -6.04 10.21 14.72
N ARG A 149 -5.62 11.44 14.96
CA ARG A 149 -6.15 12.26 16.08
C ARG A 149 -7.63 12.58 15.88
N ASP A 150 -8.05 12.91 14.66
CA ASP A 150 -9.44 13.22 14.36
C ASP A 150 -10.33 11.98 14.56
N ILE A 151 -9.89 10.80 14.15
CA ILE A 151 -10.57 9.54 14.44
C ILE A 151 -10.67 9.29 15.94
N GLY A 152 -9.59 9.47 16.67
CA GLY A 152 -9.57 9.28 18.12
C GLY A 152 -10.56 10.20 18.87
N LYS A 153 -10.77 11.41 18.38
CA LYS A 153 -11.76 12.34 18.94
C LYS A 153 -13.20 11.94 18.61
N ALA A 154 -13.44 11.44 17.40
CA ALA A 154 -14.78 11.03 16.96
C ALA A 154 -15.26 9.74 17.63
N GLY A 155 -14.34 8.86 18.07
CA GLY A 155 -14.64 7.59 18.73
C GLY A 155 -14.68 7.65 20.26
N GLY A 156 -14.49 8.85 20.84
CA GLY A 156 -14.49 9.08 22.29
C GLY A 156 -15.85 9.46 22.84
#